data_e8ece9f0e263a8b38e00ca7bda76b8b0
#
_entry.id   e8ece9f0e263a8b38e00ca7bda76b8b0
#
_cell.length_a   1.000
_cell.length_b   1.000
_cell.length_c   1.000
_cell.angle_alpha   90.00
_cell.angle_beta   90.00
_cell.angle_gamma   90.00
#
_symmetry.space_group_name_H-M   'P 1'
#
loop_
_entity.id
_entity.type
_entity.pdbx_description
1 polymer ?
#
loop_
_entity_poly.entity_id
_entity_poly.type
_entity_poly.pdbx_seq_one_letter_code
_entity_poly.pdbx_strand_id
1 'polypeptide(L)'
;MKKYISIILASIAMVSCVDTVLLPDDKTVDEDFWKTKDEVAQMVNGAYHSMLSADVINRLIVWGDFRSDELKMVSIDANATVNALTEIDAVNIQTTNTFATWGCLYKVINNCNIVLDKAPEVMEIDPSYTEGDYLTDRSQMLALRALCYFYLVRNFRD
;
A
#
# COMPACT_ATOMS: atom_id res chain seq x y z
N MET A 1 31.03 48.30 26.97
CA MET A 1 29.92 48.25 25.98
C MET A 1 30.14 47.17 24.89
N LYS A 2 31.28 47.08 24.23
CA LYS A 2 31.54 46.06 23.17
C LYS A 2 31.37 44.61 23.63
N LYS A 3 31.73 44.27 24.87
CA LYS A 3 31.62 42.89 25.43
C LYS A 3 30.14 42.43 25.59
N TYR A 4 29.24 43.32 25.92
CA TYR A 4 27.81 43.00 26.09
C TYR A 4 27.07 42.85 24.75
N ILE A 5 27.51 43.57 23.71
CA ILE A 5 26.99 43.45 22.35
C ILE A 5 27.31 42.08 21.79
N SER A 6 28.50 41.53 22.04
CA SER A 6 28.89 40.18 21.59
C SER A 6 28.09 39.07 22.27
N ILE A 7 27.71 39.24 23.53
CA ILE A 7 26.90 38.28 24.30
C ILE A 7 25.43 38.31 23.79
N ILE A 8 24.89 39.50 23.50
CA ILE A 8 23.55 39.64 22.94
C ILE A 8 23.47 39.05 21.53
N LEU A 9 24.48 39.25 20.70
CA LEU A 9 24.55 38.65 19.35
C LEU A 9 24.65 37.13 19.41
N ALA A 10 25.38 36.57 20.37
CA ALA A 10 25.52 35.13 20.56
C ALA A 10 24.20 34.47 21.07
N SER A 11 23.42 35.17 21.90
CA SER A 11 22.14 34.65 22.39
C SER A 11 21.05 34.65 21.31
N ILE A 12 21.08 35.55 20.32
CA ILE A 12 20.15 35.58 19.20
C ILE A 12 20.43 34.44 18.20
N ALA A 13 21.68 34.01 18.08
CA ALA A 13 22.06 32.90 17.21
C ALA A 13 21.60 31.51 17.71
N MET A 14 21.19 31.39 18.98
CA MET A 14 20.72 30.11 19.55
C MET A 14 19.23 29.84 19.41
N VAL A 15 18.45 30.75 18.84
CA VAL A 15 16.98 30.63 18.65
C VAL A 15 16.61 30.07 17.27
N SER A 16 17.58 29.64 16.46
CA SER A 16 17.38 29.24 15.05
C SER A 16 17.06 27.75 14.85
N CYS A 17 16.61 27.03 15.86
CA CYS A 17 16.04 25.70 15.68
C CYS A 17 14.54 25.74 15.98
N VAL A 18 13.79 26.48 15.17
CA VAL A 18 12.38 26.21 15.01
C VAL A 18 12.29 25.20 13.87
N ASP A 19 11.98 23.95 14.20
CA ASP A 19 11.57 22.95 13.23
C ASP A 19 10.29 23.43 12.55
N THR A 20 10.44 24.25 11.53
CA THR A 20 9.35 24.54 10.60
C THR A 20 9.16 23.30 9.73
N VAL A 21 8.46 22.32 10.25
CA VAL A 21 7.86 21.28 9.42
C VAL A 21 6.81 21.98 8.58
N LEU A 22 7.20 22.42 7.39
CA LEU A 22 6.29 22.93 6.38
C LEU A 22 5.49 21.72 5.87
N LEU A 23 4.38 21.45 6.54
CA LEU A 23 3.40 20.48 6.06
C LEU A 23 2.76 21.07 4.81
N PRO A 24 2.74 20.34 3.68
CA PRO A 24 1.97 20.76 2.52
C PRO A 24 0.49 20.88 2.92
N ASP A 25 -0.14 22.00 2.63
CA ASP A 25 -1.56 22.26 2.94
C ASP A 25 -2.53 21.25 2.31
N ASP A 26 -2.06 20.44 1.37
CA ASP A 26 -2.82 19.45 0.61
C ASP A 26 -2.58 17.99 1.06
N LYS A 27 -1.78 17.75 2.09
CA LYS A 27 -1.51 16.41 2.63
C LYS A 27 -1.89 16.28 4.09
N THR A 28 -2.79 15.38 4.36
CA THR A 28 -3.11 14.96 5.73
C THR A 28 -1.89 14.26 6.33
N VAL A 29 -1.45 14.73 7.51
CA VAL A 29 -0.35 14.09 8.25
C VAL A 29 -0.92 12.88 8.97
N ASP A 30 -0.10 11.85 9.14
CA ASP A 30 -0.49 10.62 9.83
C ASP A 30 -1.04 10.90 11.25
N GLU A 31 -0.52 11.93 11.93
CA GLU A 31 -0.97 12.36 13.26
C GLU A 31 -2.38 13.01 13.27
N ASP A 32 -2.81 13.58 12.15
CA ASP A 32 -4.11 14.22 11.96
C ASP A 32 -5.16 13.33 11.30
N PHE A 33 -4.75 12.24 10.72
CA PHE A 33 -5.58 11.18 10.20
C PHE A 33 -5.93 10.17 11.32
N TRP A 34 -6.87 9.31 11.12
CA TRP A 34 -7.30 8.29 12.07
C TRP A 34 -8.05 8.84 13.31
N LYS A 35 -8.95 9.78 13.09
CA LYS A 35 -9.78 10.37 14.15
C LYS A 35 -11.27 10.07 14.01
N THR A 36 -11.71 9.68 12.82
CA THR A 36 -13.13 9.52 12.50
C THR A 36 -13.43 8.21 11.77
N LYS A 37 -14.66 7.74 11.90
CA LYS A 37 -15.21 6.60 11.14
C LYS A 37 -15.01 6.76 9.63
N ASP A 38 -15.20 7.96 9.11
CA ASP A 38 -15.09 8.23 7.67
C ASP A 38 -13.64 8.04 7.17
N GLU A 39 -12.65 8.35 7.97
CA GLU A 39 -11.24 8.14 7.65
C GLU A 39 -10.90 6.64 7.64
N VAL A 40 -11.44 5.87 8.57
CA VAL A 40 -11.32 4.39 8.51
C VAL A 40 -11.95 3.85 7.23
N ALA A 41 -13.17 4.29 6.89
CA ALA A 41 -13.86 3.89 5.67
C ALA A 41 -13.07 4.26 4.40
N GLN A 42 -12.42 5.42 4.37
CA GLN A 42 -11.53 5.83 3.27
C GLN A 42 -10.34 4.87 3.11
N MET A 43 -9.73 4.45 4.22
CA MET A 43 -8.60 3.52 4.18
C MET A 43 -9.02 2.10 3.81
N VAL A 44 -10.18 1.64 4.27
CA VAL A 44 -10.80 0.38 3.82
C VAL A 44 -11.02 0.40 2.31
N ASN A 45 -11.62 1.47 1.79
CA ASN A 45 -11.81 1.67 0.35
C ASN A 45 -10.46 1.75 -0.39
N GLY A 46 -9.45 2.38 0.20
CA GLY A 46 -8.09 2.44 -0.33
C GLY A 46 -7.43 1.08 -0.46
N ALA A 47 -7.66 0.17 0.50
CA ALA A 47 -7.18 -1.20 0.43
C ALA A 47 -7.84 -1.97 -0.74
N TYR A 48 -9.15 -1.85 -0.92
CA TYR A 48 -9.85 -2.42 -2.08
C TYR A 48 -9.40 -1.79 -3.39
N HIS A 49 -9.21 -0.48 -3.43
CA HIS A 49 -8.72 0.21 -4.63
C HIS A 49 -7.33 -0.29 -5.04
N SER A 50 -6.45 -0.56 -4.07
CA SER A 50 -5.13 -1.12 -4.39
C SER A 50 -5.21 -2.55 -4.96
N MET A 51 -6.22 -3.34 -4.56
CA MET A 51 -6.49 -4.64 -5.18
C MET A 51 -6.99 -4.53 -6.62
N LEU A 52 -7.70 -3.44 -6.95
CA LEU A 52 -8.19 -3.13 -8.31
C LEU A 52 -7.12 -2.48 -9.20
N SER A 53 -5.91 -2.27 -8.71
CA SER A 53 -4.84 -1.71 -9.53
C SER A 53 -4.54 -2.60 -10.74
N ALA A 54 -4.21 -1.99 -11.87
CA ALA A 54 -3.85 -2.73 -13.10
C ALA A 54 -2.69 -3.71 -12.85
N ASP A 55 -1.80 -3.35 -11.94
CA ASP A 55 -0.64 -4.19 -11.57
C ASP A 55 -1.07 -5.51 -10.89
N VAL A 56 -2.07 -5.48 -10.03
CA VAL A 56 -2.65 -6.69 -9.41
C VAL A 56 -3.50 -7.47 -10.42
N ILE A 57 -4.44 -6.80 -11.08
CA ILE A 57 -5.40 -7.47 -11.98
C ILE A 57 -4.67 -8.18 -13.12
N ASN A 58 -3.70 -7.53 -13.77
CA ASN A 58 -2.92 -8.14 -14.84
C ASN A 58 -2.19 -9.40 -14.35
N ARG A 59 -1.62 -9.37 -13.15
CA ARG A 59 -0.96 -10.56 -12.58
C ARG A 59 -1.94 -11.68 -12.25
N LEU A 60 -3.11 -11.37 -11.72
CA LEU A 60 -4.12 -12.40 -11.43
C LEU A 60 -4.54 -13.13 -12.70
N ILE A 61 -4.76 -12.41 -13.81
CA ILE A 61 -5.07 -12.99 -15.12
C ILE A 61 -3.87 -13.84 -15.61
N VAL A 62 -2.67 -13.29 -15.55
CA VAL A 62 -1.47 -13.99 -16.02
C VAL A 62 -1.16 -15.23 -15.18
N TRP A 63 -1.31 -15.16 -13.86
CA TRP A 63 -1.06 -16.30 -12.98
C TRP A 63 -2.16 -17.36 -13.01
N GLY A 64 -3.38 -16.99 -13.38
CA GLY A 64 -4.53 -17.88 -13.55
C GLY A 64 -4.67 -18.36 -14.99
N ASP A 65 -5.35 -17.55 -15.78
CA ASP A 65 -5.87 -17.93 -17.08
C ASP A 65 -4.75 -18.15 -18.12
N PHE A 66 -3.70 -17.33 -18.07
CA PHE A 66 -2.59 -17.46 -19.03
C PHE A 66 -1.73 -18.69 -18.81
N ARG A 67 -1.65 -19.20 -17.57
CA ARG A 67 -0.93 -20.42 -17.21
C ARG A 67 -1.77 -21.70 -17.36
N SER A 68 -3.06 -21.55 -17.60
CA SER A 68 -4.03 -22.69 -17.66
C SER A 68 -4.32 -23.20 -19.05
N ASP A 69 -3.57 -22.84 -20.08
CA ASP A 69 -3.83 -23.14 -21.50
C ASP A 69 -5.11 -22.51 -22.10
N GLU A 70 -5.85 -21.71 -21.32
CA GLU A 70 -7.04 -21.01 -21.82
C GLU A 70 -6.67 -19.82 -22.70
N LEU A 71 -5.54 -19.18 -22.43
CA LEU A 71 -5.00 -18.06 -23.19
C LEU A 71 -3.65 -18.47 -23.79
N LYS A 72 -3.40 -18.01 -25.01
CA LYS A 72 -2.11 -18.19 -25.68
C LYS A 72 -1.58 -16.89 -26.21
N MET A 73 -0.25 -16.77 -26.19
CA MET A 73 0.40 -15.63 -26.81
C MET A 73 0.30 -15.69 -28.32
N VAL A 74 -0.33 -14.68 -28.92
CA VAL A 74 -0.23 -14.45 -30.37
C VAL A 74 0.94 -13.54 -30.60
N SER A 75 1.94 -14.01 -31.34
CA SER A 75 3.15 -13.27 -31.63
C SER A 75 2.84 -11.94 -32.34
N ILE A 76 3.16 -10.85 -31.66
CA ILE A 76 3.18 -9.51 -32.21
C ILE A 76 4.60 -8.96 -32.00
N ASP A 77 4.83 -7.69 -32.24
CA ASP A 77 6.16 -7.08 -32.10
C ASP A 77 6.82 -7.37 -30.74
N ALA A 78 8.06 -7.78 -30.77
CA ALA A 78 8.82 -8.14 -29.59
C ALA A 78 9.07 -6.91 -28.69
N ASN A 79 8.55 -6.95 -27.47
CA ASN A 79 8.84 -6.00 -26.41
C ASN A 79 8.96 -6.72 -25.06
N ALA A 80 9.35 -6.02 -23.99
CA ALA A 80 9.59 -6.62 -22.69
C ALA A 80 8.34 -7.35 -22.11
N THR A 81 7.15 -6.82 -22.33
CA THR A 81 5.90 -7.45 -21.88
C THR A 81 5.58 -8.70 -22.67
N VAL A 82 5.74 -8.66 -23.99
CA VAL A 82 5.56 -9.82 -24.90
C VAL A 82 6.54 -10.91 -24.53
N ASN A 83 7.80 -10.58 -24.30
CA ASN A 83 8.83 -11.55 -23.89
C ASN A 83 8.46 -12.22 -22.55
N ALA A 84 8.03 -11.43 -21.56
CA ALA A 84 7.63 -11.95 -20.26
C ALA A 84 6.41 -12.90 -20.35
N LEU A 85 5.42 -12.58 -21.18
CA LEU A 85 4.26 -13.45 -21.42
C LEU A 85 4.64 -14.72 -22.19
N THR A 86 5.55 -14.61 -23.16
CA THR A 86 6.07 -15.77 -23.91
C THR A 86 6.82 -16.75 -23.00
N GLU A 87 7.58 -16.24 -22.02
CA GLU A 87 8.23 -17.09 -21.01
C GLU A 87 7.21 -17.86 -20.16
N ILE A 88 6.09 -17.24 -19.84
CA ILE A 88 5.01 -17.87 -19.06
C ILE A 88 4.29 -18.91 -19.88
N ASP A 89 3.92 -18.61 -21.13
CA ASP A 89 3.27 -19.53 -22.07
C ASP A 89 4.15 -20.76 -22.35
N ALA A 90 5.47 -20.55 -22.48
CA ALA A 90 6.44 -21.62 -22.66
C ALA A 90 6.80 -22.38 -21.37
N VAL A 91 6.22 -22.02 -20.23
CA VAL A 91 6.55 -22.56 -18.89
C VAL A 91 8.06 -22.46 -18.56
N ASN A 92 8.71 -21.41 -19.05
CA ASN A 92 10.15 -21.16 -18.88
C ASN A 92 10.38 -19.75 -18.28
N ILE A 93 9.81 -19.53 -17.10
CA ILE A 93 9.79 -18.22 -16.42
C ILE A 93 11.19 -17.91 -15.89
N GLN A 94 11.77 -16.80 -16.34
CA GLN A 94 13.06 -16.33 -15.87
C GLN A 94 12.92 -15.51 -14.59
N THR A 95 13.98 -15.42 -13.79
CA THR A 95 14.02 -14.63 -12.54
C THR A 95 13.81 -13.12 -12.77
N THR A 96 14.04 -12.67 -13.99
CA THR A 96 13.83 -11.28 -14.43
C THR A 96 12.43 -11.00 -14.96
N ASN A 97 11.56 -12.01 -14.98
CA ASN A 97 10.20 -11.87 -15.51
C ASN A 97 9.40 -10.85 -14.71
N THR A 98 8.84 -9.85 -15.39
CA THR A 98 8.13 -8.74 -14.76
C THR A 98 6.81 -9.14 -14.09
N PHE A 99 6.21 -10.27 -14.45
CA PHE A 99 5.03 -10.82 -13.80
C PHE A 99 5.36 -11.74 -12.62
N ALA A 100 6.60 -12.23 -12.51
CA ALA A 100 7.05 -13.08 -11.42
C ALA A 100 7.47 -12.25 -10.19
N THR A 101 6.65 -11.27 -9.80
CA THR A 101 6.89 -10.39 -8.65
C THR A 101 5.65 -10.31 -7.75
N TRP A 102 5.87 -10.32 -6.44
CA TRP A 102 4.82 -10.33 -5.41
C TRP A 102 4.51 -8.96 -4.81
N GLY A 103 5.28 -7.92 -5.13
CA GLY A 103 5.23 -6.60 -4.46
C GLY A 103 3.85 -5.95 -4.48
N CYS A 104 3.06 -6.11 -5.56
CA CYS A 104 1.72 -5.55 -5.66
C CYS A 104 0.76 -6.14 -4.60
N LEU A 105 0.83 -7.45 -4.31
CA LEU A 105 0.00 -8.08 -3.28
C LEU A 105 0.44 -7.67 -1.87
N TYR A 106 1.73 -7.52 -1.62
CA TYR A 106 2.23 -7.02 -0.34
C TYR A 106 1.82 -5.57 -0.09
N LYS A 107 1.67 -4.76 -1.14
CA LYS A 107 1.10 -3.40 -1.01
C LYS A 107 -0.34 -3.45 -0.49
N VAL A 108 -1.17 -4.33 -1.01
CA VAL A 108 -2.55 -4.54 -0.51
C VAL A 108 -2.54 -5.04 0.93
N ILE A 109 -1.70 -6.04 1.25
CA ILE A 109 -1.53 -6.58 2.60
C ILE A 109 -1.13 -5.48 3.59
N ASN A 110 -0.21 -4.60 3.18
CA ASN A 110 0.22 -3.47 4.03
C ASN A 110 -0.93 -2.51 4.31
N ASN A 111 -1.73 -2.15 3.30
CA ASN A 111 -2.91 -1.31 3.50
C ASN A 111 -3.92 -1.96 4.46
N CYS A 112 -4.15 -3.27 4.32
CA CYS A 112 -5.00 -4.01 5.27
C CYS A 112 -4.42 -3.98 6.69
N ASN A 113 -3.11 -4.15 6.85
CA ASN A 113 -2.45 -4.15 8.15
C ASN A 113 -2.56 -2.79 8.84
N ILE A 114 -2.41 -1.69 8.08
CA ILE A 114 -2.55 -0.32 8.61
C ILE A 114 -3.98 -0.11 9.17
N VAL A 115 -5.01 -0.51 8.43
CA VAL A 115 -6.39 -0.41 8.93
C VAL A 115 -6.60 -1.26 10.17
N LEU A 116 -6.10 -2.50 10.19
CA LEU A 116 -6.23 -3.41 11.33
C LEU A 116 -5.53 -2.89 12.59
N ASP A 117 -4.44 -2.14 12.43
CA ASP A 117 -3.68 -1.55 13.51
C ASP A 117 -4.35 -0.27 14.04
N LYS A 118 -4.84 0.58 13.16
CA LYS A 118 -5.34 1.92 13.49
C LYS A 118 -6.84 2.00 13.83
N ALA A 119 -7.66 1.16 13.24
CA ALA A 119 -9.11 1.21 13.47
C ALA A 119 -9.53 1.07 14.96
N PRO A 120 -8.87 0.24 15.82
CA PRO A 120 -9.19 0.19 17.24
C PRO A 120 -9.00 1.52 17.96
N GLU A 121 -7.95 2.30 17.60
CA GLU A 121 -7.68 3.61 18.18
C GLU A 121 -8.80 4.61 17.87
N VAL A 122 -9.33 4.57 16.63
CA VAL A 122 -10.44 5.43 16.18
C VAL A 122 -11.74 5.08 16.93
N MET A 123 -11.99 3.80 17.23
CA MET A 123 -13.16 3.38 18.00
C MET A 123 -13.18 3.97 19.42
N GLU A 124 -12.01 4.23 20.01
CA GLU A 124 -11.88 4.88 21.31
C GLU A 124 -12.12 6.41 21.26
N ILE A 125 -11.89 7.02 20.09
CA ILE A 125 -11.94 8.48 19.88
C ILE A 125 -13.30 8.94 19.33
N ASP A 126 -13.85 8.19 18.36
CA ASP A 126 -15.08 8.53 17.65
C ASP A 126 -16.25 7.65 18.11
N PRO A 127 -17.19 8.17 18.94
CA PRO A 127 -18.36 7.42 19.39
C PRO A 127 -19.30 6.98 18.25
N SER A 128 -19.19 7.57 17.06
CA SER A 128 -19.98 7.17 15.88
C SER A 128 -19.44 5.91 15.20
N TYR A 129 -18.19 5.55 15.47
CA TYR A 129 -17.58 4.32 15.01
C TYR A 129 -17.85 3.19 16.01
N THR A 130 -18.94 2.48 15.79
CA THR A 130 -19.42 1.45 16.72
C THR A 130 -18.58 0.18 16.66
N GLU A 131 -18.66 -0.67 17.68
CA GLU A 131 -18.03 -2.00 17.68
C GLU A 131 -18.50 -2.86 16.47
N GLY A 132 -19.76 -2.73 16.06
CA GLY A 132 -20.30 -3.41 14.88
C GLY A 132 -19.65 -2.95 13.57
N ASP A 133 -19.41 -1.64 13.44
CA ASP A 133 -18.68 -1.06 12.30
C ASP A 133 -17.23 -1.58 12.28
N TYR A 134 -16.53 -1.50 13.40
CA TYR A 134 -15.17 -2.00 13.55
C TYR A 134 -15.04 -3.49 13.19
N LEU A 135 -15.93 -4.33 13.70
CA LEU A 135 -15.91 -5.77 13.40
C LEU A 135 -16.14 -6.03 11.91
N THR A 136 -16.97 -5.22 11.26
CA THR A 136 -17.21 -5.30 9.82
C THR A 136 -15.96 -4.95 9.03
N ASP A 137 -15.34 -3.80 9.32
CA ASP A 137 -14.12 -3.36 8.64
C ASP A 137 -12.95 -4.33 8.88
N ARG A 138 -12.79 -4.77 10.13
CA ARG A 138 -11.80 -5.78 10.49
C ARG A 138 -11.97 -7.07 9.70
N SER A 139 -13.20 -7.56 9.56
CA SER A 139 -13.50 -8.78 8.83
C SER A 139 -13.17 -8.63 7.34
N GLN A 140 -13.50 -7.50 6.74
CA GLN A 140 -13.16 -7.19 5.35
C GLN A 140 -11.63 -7.17 5.13
N MET A 141 -10.88 -6.50 6.01
CA MET A 141 -9.42 -6.43 5.89
C MET A 141 -8.75 -7.78 6.09
N LEU A 142 -9.25 -8.60 7.01
CA LEU A 142 -8.75 -9.97 7.20
C LEU A 142 -9.05 -10.86 5.98
N ALA A 143 -10.22 -10.75 5.39
CA ALA A 143 -10.59 -11.50 4.19
C ALA A 143 -9.73 -11.10 2.99
N LEU A 144 -9.55 -9.80 2.75
CA LEU A 144 -8.73 -9.29 1.65
C LEU A 144 -7.25 -9.71 1.82
N ARG A 145 -6.72 -9.62 3.04
CA ARG A 145 -5.38 -10.06 3.38
C ARG A 145 -5.20 -11.57 3.17
N ALA A 146 -6.17 -12.37 3.58
CA ALA A 146 -6.16 -13.82 3.37
C ALA A 146 -6.18 -14.17 1.88
N LEU A 147 -6.96 -13.46 1.06
CA LEU A 147 -6.98 -13.63 -0.39
C LEU A 147 -5.60 -13.33 -1.01
N CYS A 148 -4.94 -12.26 -0.59
CA CYS A 148 -3.59 -11.93 -1.06
C CYS A 148 -2.58 -13.04 -0.71
N TYR A 149 -2.61 -13.55 0.53
CA TYR A 149 -1.72 -14.66 0.93
C TYR A 149 -2.04 -15.95 0.18
N PHE A 150 -3.31 -16.22 -0.12
CA PHE A 150 -3.68 -17.36 -0.94
C PHE A 150 -3.04 -17.31 -2.34
N TYR A 151 -3.09 -16.15 -3.00
CA TYR A 151 -2.40 -15.97 -4.29
C TYR A 151 -0.88 -16.06 -4.17
N LEU A 152 -0.29 -15.53 -3.11
CA LEU A 152 1.16 -15.62 -2.86
C LEU A 152 1.59 -17.08 -2.72
N VAL A 153 0.90 -17.86 -1.89
CA VAL A 153 1.21 -19.27 -1.68
C VAL A 153 1.05 -20.08 -2.96
N ARG A 154 -0.01 -19.84 -3.73
CA ARG A 154 -0.24 -20.57 -4.99
C ARG A 154 0.82 -20.32 -6.06
N ASN A 155 1.42 -19.14 -6.09
CA ASN A 155 2.29 -18.72 -7.18
C ASN A 155 3.78 -18.72 -6.82
N PHE A 156 4.12 -18.63 -5.52
CA PHE A 156 5.50 -18.41 -5.07
C PHE A 156 5.97 -19.37 -3.97
N ARG A 157 5.19 -20.38 -3.64
CA ARG A 157 5.63 -21.43 -2.71
C ARG A 157 6.34 -22.52 -3.50
N ASP A 158 7.49 -22.97 -2.98
CA ASP A 158 8.23 -24.17 -3.40
C ASP A 158 7.47 -25.46 -3.02
#